data_b5a7f7f9e6016e1fb315fa962c10f370
#
_entry.id   b5a7f7f9e6016e1fb315fa962c10f370
#
_cell.length_a   1.000
_cell.length_b   1.000
_cell.length_c   1.000
_cell.angle_alpha   90.00
_cell.angle_beta   90.00
_cell.angle_gamma   90.00
#
_symmetry.space_group_name_H-M   'P 1'
#
loop_
_entity.id
_entity.type
_entity.pdbx_description
1 polymer ?
#
loop_
_entity_poly.entity_id
_entity_poly.type
_entity_poly.pdbx_seq_one_letter_code
_entity_poly.pdbx_strand_id
1 'polypeptide(L)'
;MAKVHEITVWARGVLQDKEGRDVINIFAKAAQAEGKHAQAFDNYEDLPDRVLVTVRKYVRLSDEEITHKYVYTNDKPEIVVIVEPTIVKGIDILRGMEPGGTLIINTSRSIEDMLKFIPNAGLLATVATVDGDSITGVRTVDFSGSEGGVDATGIGKGIAAPIVGAIAKVTGLIKKESLAKIVSDVSGMERGYNEVKIKHFKPAAAELVGAAAGSKHK
;
A
#
# COMPACT_ATOMS: atom_id res chain seq x y z
N MET A 1 17.24 -3.77 -18.87
CA MET A 1 17.11 -3.91 -17.40
C MET A 1 15.74 -4.46 -17.12
N ALA A 2 15.66 -5.47 -16.26
CA ALA A 2 14.38 -6.02 -15.84
C ALA A 2 13.48 -4.94 -15.22
N LYS A 3 12.19 -5.04 -15.45
CA LYS A 3 11.22 -4.16 -14.82
C LYS A 3 11.13 -4.48 -13.34
N VAL A 4 11.34 -3.48 -12.48
CA VAL A 4 11.13 -3.57 -11.04
C VAL A 4 9.84 -2.84 -10.70
N HIS A 5 8.87 -3.55 -10.14
CA HIS A 5 7.64 -2.96 -9.62
C HIS A 5 7.88 -2.44 -8.22
N GLU A 6 7.61 -1.17 -7.99
CA GLU A 6 7.76 -0.50 -6.70
C GLU A 6 6.40 -0.26 -6.05
N ILE A 7 6.20 -0.86 -4.87
CA ILE A 7 4.98 -0.71 -4.07
C ILE A 7 5.33 -0.01 -2.77
N THR A 8 4.69 1.12 -2.48
CA THR A 8 4.85 1.85 -1.22
C THR A 8 3.58 1.73 -0.39
N VAL A 9 3.72 1.26 0.84
CA VAL A 9 2.63 1.10 1.80
C VAL A 9 2.77 2.14 2.90
N TRP A 10 1.73 2.95 3.09
CA TRP A 10 1.66 3.98 4.11
C TRP A 10 0.82 3.51 5.28
N ALA A 11 1.37 3.61 6.49
CA ALA A 11 0.70 3.31 7.75
C ALA A 11 0.93 4.42 8.78
N ARG A 12 0.21 4.38 9.90
CA ARG A 12 0.37 5.34 10.99
C ARG A 12 0.40 4.66 12.34
N GLY A 13 1.35 5.09 13.19
CA GLY A 13 1.47 4.61 14.56
C GLY A 13 1.88 3.15 14.67
N VAL A 14 1.92 2.66 15.89
CA VAL A 14 2.50 1.34 16.22
C VAL A 14 1.63 0.19 15.73
N LEU A 15 0.31 0.28 15.90
CA LEU A 15 -0.61 -0.81 15.55
C LEU A 15 -0.69 -1.03 14.04
N GLN A 16 -0.84 0.04 13.28
CA GLN A 16 -0.91 -0.06 11.82
C GLN A 16 0.48 -0.26 11.19
N ASP A 17 1.56 0.05 11.90
CA ASP A 17 2.92 -0.31 11.49
C ASP A 17 3.05 -1.81 11.26
N LYS A 18 2.49 -2.61 12.20
CA LYS A 18 2.43 -4.07 12.06
C LYS A 18 1.63 -4.49 10.82
N GLU A 19 0.46 -3.90 10.60
CA GLU A 19 -0.37 -4.22 9.44
C GLU A 19 0.35 -3.91 8.12
N GLY A 20 0.98 -2.74 8.04
CA GLY A 20 1.79 -2.36 6.87
C GLY A 20 2.97 -3.31 6.65
N ARG A 21 3.63 -3.77 7.72
CA ARG A 21 4.72 -4.74 7.65
C ARG A 21 4.23 -6.12 7.21
N ASP A 22 3.07 -6.55 7.69
CA ASP A 22 2.46 -7.79 7.27
C ASP A 22 2.11 -7.75 5.78
N VAL A 23 1.54 -6.64 5.28
CA VAL A 23 1.25 -6.46 3.85
C VAL A 23 2.50 -6.68 2.99
N ILE A 24 3.61 -5.99 3.29
CA ILE A 24 4.83 -6.11 2.47
C ILE A 24 5.44 -7.50 2.55
N ASN A 25 5.46 -8.11 3.74
CA ASN A 25 6.05 -9.43 3.94
C ASN A 25 5.24 -10.55 3.26
N ILE A 26 3.91 -10.48 3.35
CA ILE A 26 3.03 -11.44 2.66
C ILE A 26 3.25 -11.35 1.16
N PHE A 27 3.27 -10.12 0.61
CA PHE A 27 3.43 -9.89 -0.81
C PHE A 27 4.79 -10.37 -1.32
N ALA A 28 5.87 -10.07 -0.59
CA ALA A 28 7.22 -10.53 -0.94
C ALA A 28 7.34 -12.06 -0.89
N LYS A 29 6.81 -12.71 0.16
CA LYS A 29 6.84 -14.19 0.30
C LYS A 29 6.01 -14.87 -0.81
N ALA A 30 4.84 -14.31 -1.14
CA ALA A 30 4.01 -14.86 -2.20
C ALA A 30 4.70 -14.72 -3.58
N ALA A 31 5.36 -13.59 -3.83
CA ALA A 31 6.17 -13.40 -5.03
C ALA A 31 7.31 -14.42 -5.14
N GLN A 32 8.04 -14.64 -4.05
CA GLN A 32 9.10 -15.65 -3.99
C GLN A 32 8.56 -17.07 -4.23
N ALA A 33 7.38 -17.39 -3.71
CA ALA A 33 6.72 -18.66 -3.95
C ALA A 33 6.32 -18.85 -5.43
N GLU A 34 6.15 -17.77 -6.19
CA GLU A 34 5.94 -17.78 -7.64
C GLU A 34 7.25 -17.76 -8.47
N GLY A 35 8.40 -17.79 -7.80
CA GLY A 35 9.71 -17.73 -8.45
C GLY A 35 10.17 -16.33 -8.83
N LYS A 36 9.50 -15.30 -8.34
CA LYS A 36 9.89 -13.90 -8.55
C LYS A 36 10.94 -13.46 -7.53
N HIS A 37 11.72 -12.45 -7.90
CA HIS A 37 12.63 -11.78 -6.98
C HIS A 37 11.88 -10.68 -6.22
N ALA A 38 12.04 -10.65 -4.90
CA ALA A 38 11.34 -9.71 -4.03
C ALA A 38 12.27 -9.11 -2.97
N GLN A 39 12.09 -7.83 -2.70
CA GLN A 39 12.68 -7.12 -1.57
C GLN A 39 11.55 -6.48 -0.76
N ALA A 40 11.53 -6.69 0.55
CA ALA A 40 10.63 -6.00 1.47
C ALA A 40 11.46 -5.33 2.55
N PHE A 41 11.23 -4.04 2.79
CA PHE A 41 11.97 -3.26 3.77
C PHE A 41 11.15 -2.09 4.31
N ASP A 42 11.55 -1.62 5.49
CA ASP A 42 10.86 -0.56 6.21
C ASP A 42 11.66 0.75 6.14
N ASN A 43 10.95 1.87 6.11
CA ASN A 43 11.51 3.12 6.58
C ASN A 43 11.45 3.10 8.11
N TYR A 44 12.59 2.87 8.74
CA TYR A 44 12.69 2.84 10.20
C TYR A 44 12.88 4.27 10.72
N GLU A 45 11.92 4.74 11.51
CA GLU A 45 12.03 6.00 12.23
C GLU A 45 12.10 5.68 13.73
N ASP A 46 13.24 6.00 14.34
CA ASP A 46 13.48 5.83 15.77
C ASP A 46 13.04 7.07 16.55
N LEU A 47 11.73 7.28 16.61
CA LEU A 47 11.14 8.38 17.37
C LEU A 47 10.55 7.84 18.68
N PRO A 48 10.73 8.55 19.80
CA PRO A 48 10.23 8.13 21.11
C PRO A 48 8.70 8.08 21.19
N ASP A 49 7.99 8.89 20.39
CA ASP A 49 6.54 8.88 20.28
C ASP A 49 6.13 8.47 18.86
N ARG A 50 5.75 7.20 18.71
CA ARG A 50 5.35 6.62 17.43
C ARG A 50 3.84 6.56 17.21
N VAL A 51 3.04 7.04 18.15
CA VAL A 51 1.58 6.84 18.14
C VAL A 51 0.93 7.46 16.91
N LEU A 52 1.41 8.63 16.47
CA LEU A 52 0.84 9.36 15.34
C LEU A 52 1.80 9.50 14.14
N VAL A 53 2.99 8.95 14.23
CA VAL A 53 3.98 9.06 13.16
C VAL A 53 3.55 8.24 11.95
N THR A 54 3.62 8.88 10.79
CA THR A 54 3.38 8.21 9.51
C THR A 54 4.63 7.45 9.09
N VAL A 55 4.48 6.18 8.81
CA VAL A 55 5.57 5.27 8.42
C VAL A 55 5.33 4.71 7.03
N ARG A 56 6.43 4.41 6.32
CA ARG A 56 6.40 3.81 4.99
C ARG A 56 7.02 2.43 5.02
N LYS A 57 6.42 1.53 4.27
CA LYS A 57 6.93 0.19 4.01
C LYS A 57 7.04 0.00 2.50
N TYR A 58 7.99 -0.80 2.07
CA TYR A 58 8.32 -0.92 0.66
C TYR A 58 8.41 -2.37 0.23
N VAL A 59 7.87 -2.65 -0.96
CA VAL A 59 8.11 -3.89 -1.70
C VAL A 59 8.63 -3.55 -3.07
N ARG A 60 9.64 -4.29 -3.51
CA ARG A 60 10.13 -4.27 -4.88
C ARG A 60 10.04 -5.68 -5.44
N LEU A 61 9.42 -5.85 -6.59
CA LEU A 61 9.21 -7.13 -7.26
C LEU A 61 9.76 -7.11 -8.68
N SER A 62 10.36 -8.21 -9.10
CA SER A 62 10.85 -8.39 -10.47
C SER A 62 10.82 -9.86 -10.86
N ASP A 63 10.62 -10.14 -12.15
CA ASP A 63 10.79 -11.48 -12.71
C ASP A 63 12.28 -11.86 -12.86
N GLU A 64 13.19 -10.88 -12.87
CA GLU A 64 14.63 -11.08 -12.91
C GLU A 64 15.29 -10.61 -11.61
N GLU A 65 16.57 -10.97 -11.40
CA GLU A 65 17.30 -10.57 -10.21
C GLU A 65 17.36 -9.03 -10.05
N ILE A 66 16.99 -8.55 -8.87
CA ILE A 66 17.08 -7.14 -8.51
C ILE A 66 18.53 -6.82 -8.15
N THR A 67 19.23 -6.14 -9.05
CA THR A 67 20.66 -5.83 -8.89
C THR A 67 20.93 -4.74 -7.84
N HIS A 68 20.05 -3.74 -7.73
CA HIS A 68 20.15 -2.68 -6.72
C HIS A 68 19.55 -3.14 -5.39
N LYS A 69 20.39 -3.70 -4.51
CA LYS A 69 19.97 -4.30 -3.23
C LYS A 69 19.96 -3.29 -2.07
N TYR A 70 20.72 -2.21 -2.19
CA TYR A 70 20.87 -1.20 -1.12
C TYR A 70 20.06 0.05 -1.44
N VAL A 71 18.76 -0.03 -1.22
CA VAL A 71 17.83 1.08 -1.36
C VAL A 71 17.11 1.31 -0.04
N TYR A 72 16.82 2.58 0.25
CA TYR A 72 16.16 2.98 1.51
C TYR A 72 14.74 3.49 1.27
N THR A 73 14.38 3.76 0.02
CA THR A 73 13.05 4.22 -0.39
C THR A 73 12.73 3.71 -1.79
N ASN A 74 11.45 3.68 -2.13
CA ASN A 74 11.02 3.61 -3.51
C ASN A 74 10.99 5.03 -4.09
N ASP A 75 11.77 5.26 -5.13
CA ASP A 75 11.87 6.59 -5.74
C ASP A 75 10.74 6.87 -6.73
N LYS A 76 10.24 5.83 -7.40
CA LYS A 76 9.20 5.89 -8.43
C LYS A 76 8.11 4.84 -8.18
N PRO A 77 7.32 4.98 -7.11
CA PRO A 77 6.30 3.99 -6.80
C PRO A 77 5.25 3.91 -7.92
N GLU A 78 5.06 2.72 -8.46
CA GLU A 78 3.96 2.43 -9.40
C GLU A 78 2.64 2.19 -8.66
N ILE A 79 2.73 1.68 -7.43
CA ILE A 79 1.59 1.30 -6.60
C ILE A 79 1.77 1.91 -5.22
N VAL A 80 0.76 2.64 -4.77
CA VAL A 80 0.68 3.17 -3.41
C VAL A 80 -0.50 2.55 -2.69
N VAL A 81 -0.25 2.07 -1.48
CA VAL A 81 -1.25 1.45 -0.60
C VAL A 81 -1.36 2.26 0.67
N ILE A 82 -2.57 2.63 1.06
CA ILE A 82 -2.85 3.40 2.26
C ILE A 82 -3.59 2.51 3.26
N VAL A 83 -2.93 2.17 4.35
CA VAL A 83 -3.52 1.40 5.46
C VAL A 83 -4.42 2.29 6.32
N GLU A 84 -3.98 3.53 6.59
CA GLU A 84 -4.71 4.53 7.35
C GLU A 84 -5.20 5.67 6.46
N PRO A 85 -6.50 5.77 6.18
CA PRO A 85 -7.04 6.71 5.19
C PRO A 85 -6.85 8.19 5.56
N THR A 86 -6.63 8.53 6.82
CA THR A 86 -6.44 9.94 7.23
C THR A 86 -5.11 10.53 6.75
N ILE A 87 -4.15 9.70 6.36
CA ILE A 87 -2.84 10.11 5.86
C ILE A 87 -2.96 10.98 4.61
N VAL A 88 -3.95 10.74 3.75
CA VAL A 88 -4.14 11.48 2.50
C VAL A 88 -4.39 12.98 2.69
N LYS A 89 -4.76 13.41 3.90
CA LYS A 89 -5.13 14.81 4.19
C LYS A 89 -3.95 15.75 4.43
N GLY A 90 -2.74 15.28 4.51
CA GLY A 90 -1.63 16.17 4.88
C GLY A 90 -0.29 15.76 4.32
N ILE A 91 -0.24 14.68 3.57
CA ILE A 91 1.00 14.10 3.04
C ILE A 91 0.85 13.90 1.54
N ASP A 92 1.89 14.24 0.80
CA ASP A 92 1.99 13.88 -0.62
C ASP A 92 2.32 12.38 -0.73
N ILE A 93 1.25 11.57 -0.73
CA ILE A 93 1.33 10.12 -0.77
C ILE A 93 1.80 9.59 -2.13
N LEU A 94 1.69 10.40 -3.19
CA LEU A 94 2.06 10.02 -4.56
C LEU A 94 3.43 10.56 -4.98
N ARG A 95 4.21 11.06 -4.03
CA ARG A 95 5.55 11.59 -4.31
C ARG A 95 6.40 10.59 -5.09
N GLY A 96 6.93 11.04 -6.24
CA GLY A 96 7.76 10.22 -7.14
C GLY A 96 6.98 9.36 -8.12
N MET A 97 5.66 9.24 -7.98
CA MET A 97 4.82 8.49 -8.91
C MET A 97 4.80 9.15 -10.28
N GLU A 98 5.00 8.35 -11.31
CA GLU A 98 4.81 8.77 -12.69
C GLU A 98 3.34 8.60 -13.13
N PRO A 99 2.89 9.31 -14.19
CA PRO A 99 1.54 9.12 -14.72
C PRO A 99 1.23 7.65 -15.06
N GLY A 100 0.07 7.17 -14.65
CA GLY A 100 -0.33 5.77 -14.85
C GLY A 100 -0.32 4.93 -13.56
N GLY A 101 -0.04 5.56 -12.41
CA GLY A 101 0.05 4.87 -11.13
C GLY A 101 -1.26 4.31 -10.60
N THR A 102 -1.14 3.44 -9.60
CA THR A 102 -2.26 2.77 -8.92
C THR A 102 -2.27 3.16 -7.44
N LEU A 103 -3.46 3.53 -6.95
CA LEU A 103 -3.69 3.83 -5.54
C LEU A 103 -4.73 2.88 -4.95
N ILE A 104 -4.41 2.27 -3.81
CA ILE A 104 -5.31 1.38 -3.07
C ILE A 104 -5.46 1.92 -1.66
N ILE A 105 -6.68 2.13 -1.18
CA ILE A 105 -6.95 2.74 0.12
C ILE A 105 -7.82 1.82 0.96
N ASN A 106 -7.39 1.54 2.19
CA ASN A 106 -8.24 0.90 3.20
C ASN A 106 -9.24 1.93 3.72
N THR A 107 -10.50 1.83 3.29
CA THR A 107 -11.55 2.77 3.70
C THR A 107 -12.94 2.28 3.31
N SER A 108 -13.95 2.62 4.12
CA SER A 108 -15.37 2.47 3.79
C SER A 108 -15.90 3.59 2.88
N ARG A 109 -15.14 4.70 2.72
CA ARG A 109 -15.56 5.87 1.92
C ARG A 109 -15.50 5.59 0.43
N SER A 110 -16.22 6.43 -0.35
CA SER A 110 -16.16 6.35 -1.81
C SER A 110 -14.80 6.81 -2.35
N ILE A 111 -14.45 6.30 -3.53
CA ILE A 111 -13.23 6.72 -4.25
C ILE A 111 -13.26 8.24 -4.49
N GLU A 112 -14.40 8.78 -4.88
CA GLU A 112 -14.60 10.20 -5.17
C GLU A 112 -14.34 11.09 -3.94
N ASP A 113 -14.77 10.63 -2.77
CA ASP A 113 -14.53 11.37 -1.54
C ASP A 113 -13.07 11.35 -1.13
N MET A 114 -12.37 10.25 -1.34
CA MET A 114 -10.95 10.16 -1.04
C MET A 114 -10.10 11.02 -1.98
N LEU A 115 -10.43 11.05 -3.27
CA LEU A 115 -9.69 11.82 -4.28
C LEU A 115 -9.71 13.33 -4.03
N LYS A 116 -10.73 13.86 -3.34
CA LYS A 116 -10.81 15.29 -2.96
C LYS A 116 -9.63 15.76 -2.10
N PHE A 117 -8.95 14.83 -1.41
CA PHE A 117 -7.83 15.13 -0.53
C PHE A 117 -6.46 14.88 -1.17
N ILE A 118 -6.41 14.47 -2.43
CA ILE A 118 -5.18 14.08 -3.14
C ILE A 118 -4.92 15.08 -4.28
N PRO A 119 -4.06 16.09 -4.07
CA PRO A 119 -3.88 17.18 -5.04
C PRO A 119 -3.39 16.73 -6.41
N ASN A 120 -2.53 15.69 -6.44
CA ASN A 120 -1.92 15.14 -7.64
C ASN A 120 -2.62 13.85 -8.15
N ALA A 121 -3.91 13.69 -7.85
CA ALA A 121 -4.71 12.55 -8.29
C ALA A 121 -4.74 12.33 -9.81
N GLY A 122 -4.43 13.36 -10.61
CA GLY A 122 -4.29 13.24 -12.07
C GLY A 122 -3.18 12.28 -12.53
N LEU A 123 -2.26 11.88 -11.67
CA LEU A 123 -1.24 10.86 -11.97
C LEU A 123 -1.82 9.44 -11.99
N LEU A 124 -3.00 9.24 -11.40
CA LEU A 124 -3.56 7.90 -11.18
C LEU A 124 -4.30 7.39 -12.42
N ALA A 125 -3.98 6.18 -12.85
CA ALA A 125 -4.76 5.41 -13.82
C ALA A 125 -5.77 4.49 -13.14
N THR A 126 -5.47 4.03 -11.92
CA THR A 126 -6.36 3.12 -11.19
C THR A 126 -6.43 3.54 -9.72
N VAL A 127 -7.65 3.61 -9.20
CA VAL A 127 -7.89 3.81 -7.77
C VAL A 127 -8.82 2.72 -7.27
N ALA A 128 -8.49 2.16 -6.13
CA ALA A 128 -9.29 1.13 -5.50
C ALA A 128 -9.50 1.41 -4.01
N THR A 129 -10.63 0.96 -3.47
CA THR A 129 -10.92 1.01 -2.04
C THR A 129 -11.35 -0.37 -1.56
N VAL A 130 -10.90 -0.73 -0.37
CA VAL A 130 -11.28 -1.94 0.35
C VAL A 130 -11.56 -1.56 1.80
N ASP A 131 -12.63 -2.08 2.38
CA ASP A 131 -12.97 -1.84 3.79
C ASP A 131 -12.49 -3.02 4.64
N GLY A 132 -11.19 -3.03 4.92
CA GLY A 132 -10.55 -4.08 5.71
C GLY A 132 -11.07 -4.17 7.13
N ASP A 133 -11.42 -3.04 7.73
CA ASP A 133 -11.96 -2.98 9.09
C ASP A 133 -13.32 -3.70 9.18
N SER A 134 -14.22 -3.45 8.23
CA SER A 134 -15.51 -4.16 8.16
C SER A 134 -15.34 -5.64 7.81
N ILE A 135 -14.38 -5.99 6.97
CA ILE A 135 -14.12 -7.37 6.57
C ILE A 135 -13.65 -8.20 7.77
N THR A 136 -12.73 -7.68 8.56
CA THR A 136 -12.11 -8.42 9.67
C THR A 136 -12.88 -8.27 10.99
N GLY A 137 -13.74 -7.26 11.11
CA GLY A 137 -14.37 -6.87 12.37
C GLY A 137 -13.40 -6.26 13.38
N VAL A 138 -12.14 -6.04 13.00
CA VAL A 138 -11.12 -5.40 13.83
C VAL A 138 -11.17 -3.91 13.58
N ARG A 139 -11.53 -3.13 14.60
CA ARG A 139 -11.32 -1.68 14.57
C ARG A 139 -9.87 -1.40 14.90
N THR A 140 -9.13 -0.90 13.93
CA THR A 140 -7.71 -0.54 14.07
C THR A 140 -7.47 0.64 15.01
N VAL A 141 -8.51 1.28 15.50
CA VAL A 141 -8.43 2.43 16.42
C VAL A 141 -9.42 2.22 17.54
N ASP A 142 -9.03 1.41 18.52
CA ASP A 142 -9.67 1.46 19.83
C ASP A 142 -8.72 2.17 20.81
N PHE A 143 -8.93 3.46 21.01
CA PHE A 143 -8.25 4.26 22.02
C PHE A 143 -8.82 4.03 23.43
N SER A 144 -9.77 3.11 23.62
CA SER A 144 -10.49 2.91 24.88
C SER A 144 -9.67 2.23 25.97
N GLY A 145 -8.41 1.90 25.70
CA GLY A 145 -7.52 1.26 26.71
C GLY A 145 -7.99 -0.10 27.18
N SER A 146 -9.06 -0.65 26.60
CA SER A 146 -9.42 -2.03 26.84
C SER A 146 -8.40 -2.90 26.13
N GLU A 147 -7.81 -3.82 26.86
CA GLU A 147 -6.89 -4.86 26.41
C GLU A 147 -7.59 -5.85 25.46
N GLY A 148 -8.23 -5.34 24.43
CA GLY A 148 -8.53 -6.09 23.22
C GLY A 148 -7.18 -6.38 22.57
N GLY A 149 -6.43 -7.28 23.20
CA GLY A 149 -5.16 -7.72 22.66
C GLY A 149 -5.41 -8.16 21.23
N VAL A 150 -4.84 -7.43 20.29
CA VAL A 150 -4.60 -7.96 18.95
C VAL A 150 -3.79 -9.22 19.20
N ASP A 151 -4.44 -10.37 19.16
CA ASP A 151 -3.79 -11.67 19.30
C ASP A 151 -2.95 -11.87 18.04
N ALA A 152 -1.79 -11.22 18.07
CA ALA A 152 -0.94 -10.94 16.94
C ALA A 152 -0.04 -12.13 16.57
N THR A 153 -0.52 -13.36 16.78
CA THR A 153 0.27 -14.57 16.62
C THR A 153 0.34 -15.09 15.18
N GLY A 154 -0.18 -14.39 14.20
CA GLY A 154 -0.12 -14.82 12.79
C GLY A 154 0.11 -13.67 11.82
N ILE A 155 0.96 -13.89 10.81
CA ILE A 155 1.11 -12.97 9.67
C ILE A 155 -0.22 -12.91 8.92
N GLY A 156 -0.76 -11.69 8.72
CA GLY A 156 -2.02 -11.50 8.00
C GLY A 156 -3.26 -11.93 8.77
N LYS A 157 -3.25 -11.82 10.09
CA LYS A 157 -4.44 -11.66 10.90
C LYS A 157 -4.71 -10.16 11.01
N GLY A 158 -5.90 -9.69 10.79
CA GLY A 158 -6.24 -8.28 10.79
C GLY A 158 -6.38 -7.73 9.37
N ILE A 159 -6.29 -6.41 9.23
CA ILE A 159 -6.61 -5.74 7.96
C ILE A 159 -5.59 -5.99 6.84
N ALA A 160 -4.40 -6.51 7.17
CA ALA A 160 -3.40 -6.89 6.16
C ALA A 160 -3.94 -7.94 5.18
N ALA A 161 -4.74 -8.91 5.65
CA ALA A 161 -5.29 -9.96 4.80
C ALA A 161 -6.20 -9.41 3.69
N PRO A 162 -7.28 -8.64 3.97
CA PRO A 162 -8.09 -8.05 2.92
C PRO A 162 -7.31 -7.06 2.04
N ILE A 163 -6.35 -6.31 2.57
CA ILE A 163 -5.53 -5.38 1.79
C ILE A 163 -4.69 -6.14 0.75
N VAL A 164 -4.01 -7.23 1.12
CA VAL A 164 -3.22 -7.99 0.13
C VAL A 164 -4.09 -8.67 -0.91
N GLY A 165 -5.29 -9.11 -0.54
CA GLY A 165 -6.29 -9.59 -1.49
C GLY A 165 -6.67 -8.52 -2.52
N ALA A 166 -6.96 -7.30 -2.04
CA ALA A 166 -7.26 -6.16 -2.91
C ALA A 166 -6.08 -5.81 -3.82
N ILE A 167 -4.84 -5.77 -3.29
CA ILE A 167 -3.65 -5.51 -4.10
C ILE A 167 -3.51 -6.54 -5.23
N ALA A 168 -3.66 -7.82 -4.93
CA ALA A 168 -3.55 -8.88 -5.93
C ALA A 168 -4.61 -8.73 -7.03
N LYS A 169 -5.86 -8.42 -6.67
CA LYS A 169 -6.96 -8.19 -7.63
C LYS A 169 -6.70 -7.02 -8.56
N VAL A 170 -6.24 -5.91 -7.98
CA VAL A 170 -6.07 -4.64 -8.70
C VAL A 170 -4.85 -4.70 -9.62
N THR A 171 -3.75 -5.32 -9.15
CA THR A 171 -2.46 -5.27 -9.85
C THR A 171 -2.17 -6.49 -10.71
N GLY A 172 -2.72 -7.64 -10.36
CA GLY A 172 -2.41 -8.92 -11.00
C GLY A 172 -0.96 -9.38 -10.83
N LEU A 173 -0.16 -8.73 -9.97
CA LEU A 173 1.26 -9.04 -9.78
C LEU A 173 1.49 -10.40 -9.12
N ILE A 174 0.57 -10.81 -8.25
CA ILE A 174 0.63 -12.06 -7.48
C ILE A 174 -0.71 -12.78 -7.61
N LYS A 175 -0.65 -14.10 -7.74
CA LYS A 175 -1.84 -14.94 -7.80
C LYS A 175 -2.52 -15.05 -6.43
N LYS A 176 -3.85 -15.08 -6.42
CA LYS A 176 -4.64 -15.27 -5.20
C LYS A 176 -4.24 -16.55 -4.44
N GLU A 177 -3.99 -17.63 -5.17
CA GLU A 177 -3.61 -18.94 -4.63
C GLU A 177 -2.26 -18.91 -3.92
N SER A 178 -1.34 -18.07 -4.37
CA SER A 178 -0.02 -17.90 -3.74
C SER A 178 -0.16 -17.13 -2.42
N LEU A 179 -1.02 -16.11 -2.38
CA LEU A 179 -1.34 -15.40 -1.15
C LEU A 179 -2.02 -16.30 -0.12
N ALA A 180 -2.98 -17.13 -0.54
CA ALA A 180 -3.71 -18.04 0.33
C ALA A 180 -2.82 -19.04 1.09
N LYS A 181 -1.63 -19.35 0.57
CA LYS A 181 -0.65 -20.21 1.24
C LYS A 181 0.15 -19.47 2.33
N ILE A 182 0.14 -18.15 2.33
CA ILE A 182 0.99 -17.32 3.19
C ILE A 182 0.18 -16.65 4.29
N VAL A 183 -1.02 -16.17 3.97
CA VAL A 183 -1.87 -15.46 4.94
C VAL A 183 -2.49 -16.41 5.94
N SER A 184 -2.60 -15.99 7.20
CA SER A 184 -3.31 -16.75 8.24
C SER A 184 -4.82 -16.64 8.10
N ASP A 185 -5.34 -15.47 7.68
CA ASP A 185 -6.76 -15.23 7.41
C ASP A 185 -7.04 -15.30 5.91
N VAL A 186 -7.20 -16.51 5.40
CA VAL A 186 -7.54 -16.75 3.99
C VAL A 186 -8.91 -16.17 3.64
N SER A 187 -9.89 -16.27 4.55
CA SER A 187 -11.24 -15.74 4.34
C SER A 187 -11.25 -14.22 4.19
N GLY A 188 -10.56 -13.51 5.07
CA GLY A 188 -10.39 -12.06 4.98
C GLY A 188 -9.69 -11.64 3.69
N MET A 189 -8.65 -12.36 3.28
CA MET A 189 -7.95 -12.11 2.02
C MET A 189 -8.87 -12.32 0.80
N GLU A 190 -9.66 -13.40 0.77
CA GLU A 190 -10.61 -13.66 -0.32
C GLU A 190 -11.73 -12.64 -0.39
N ARG A 191 -12.24 -12.20 0.77
CA ARG A 191 -13.21 -11.11 0.82
C ARG A 191 -12.60 -9.82 0.30
N GLY A 192 -11.40 -9.44 0.71
CA GLY A 192 -10.71 -8.26 0.19
C GLY A 192 -10.50 -8.31 -1.31
N TYR A 193 -10.15 -9.49 -1.86
CA TYR A 193 -10.05 -9.72 -3.30
C TYR A 193 -11.38 -9.53 -4.04
N ASN A 194 -12.49 -9.99 -3.48
CA ASN A 194 -13.79 -9.97 -4.14
C ASN A 194 -14.55 -8.66 -3.94
N GLU A 195 -14.41 -8.01 -2.77
CA GLU A 195 -15.19 -6.83 -2.37
C GLU A 195 -14.48 -5.50 -2.71
N VAL A 196 -13.23 -5.54 -3.18
CA VAL A 196 -12.51 -4.33 -3.60
C VAL A 196 -13.26 -3.59 -4.70
N LYS A 197 -13.46 -2.29 -4.52
CA LYS A 197 -14.08 -1.40 -5.51
C LYS A 197 -12.97 -0.75 -6.33
N ILE A 198 -13.05 -0.83 -7.65
CA ILE A 198 -12.01 -0.37 -8.57
C ILE A 198 -12.60 0.65 -9.52
N LYS A 199 -11.86 1.73 -9.77
CA LYS A 199 -12.19 2.73 -10.77
C LYS A 199 -10.95 3.08 -11.58
N HIS A 200 -11.12 3.12 -12.90
CA HIS A 200 -10.06 3.49 -13.83
C HIS A 200 -10.25 4.93 -14.31
N PHE A 201 -9.14 5.62 -14.47
CA PHE A 201 -9.05 7.00 -14.90
C PHE A 201 -8.10 7.12 -16.10
N LYS A 202 -8.26 8.15 -16.90
CA LYS A 202 -7.22 8.56 -17.84
C LYS A 202 -6.20 9.41 -17.07
N PRO A 203 -4.94 8.97 -16.91
CA PRO A 203 -3.94 9.82 -16.29
C PRO A 203 -3.72 11.08 -17.12
N ALA A 204 -3.44 12.19 -16.45
CA ALA A 204 -3.03 13.42 -17.15
C ALA A 204 -1.77 13.11 -17.99
N ALA A 205 -1.77 13.52 -19.25
CA ALA A 205 -0.59 13.36 -20.09
C ALA A 205 0.60 14.09 -19.45
N ALA A 206 1.80 13.53 -19.58
CA ALA A 206 3.03 13.97 -18.91
C ALA A 206 3.48 15.43 -19.22
N GLU A 207 2.70 16.19 -19.98
CA GLU A 207 3.02 17.56 -20.39
C GLU A 207 3.04 18.60 -19.24
N LEU A 208 2.52 18.27 -18.06
CA LEU A 208 2.44 19.22 -16.94
C LEU A 208 3.66 19.20 -16.00
N VAL A 209 4.57 18.27 -16.13
CA VAL A 209 5.74 18.18 -15.22
C VAL A 209 6.88 19.12 -15.64
N GLY A 210 6.88 19.60 -16.88
CA GLY A 210 7.90 20.51 -17.40
C GLY A 210 7.72 22.00 -17.09
N ALA A 211 6.52 22.44 -16.72
CA ALA A 211 6.21 23.86 -16.59
C ALA A 211 6.57 24.49 -15.22
N ALA A 212 6.81 23.70 -14.19
CA ALA A 212 7.12 24.20 -12.86
C ALA A 212 8.63 24.45 -12.60
N ALA A 213 9.51 24.01 -13.47
CA ALA A 213 10.97 24.15 -13.31
C ALA A 213 11.58 25.40 -13.97
N GLY A 214 10.79 26.16 -14.73
CA GLY A 214 11.25 27.25 -15.59
C GLY A 214 11.13 28.68 -15.05
N SER A 215 10.63 28.90 -13.84
CA SER A 215 10.37 30.27 -13.33
C SER A 215 11.13 30.61 -12.04
N LYS A 216 12.46 30.63 -12.11
CA LYS A 216 13.29 31.40 -11.19
C LYS A 216 14.61 31.74 -11.88
N HIS A 217 14.68 32.88 -12.53
CA HIS A 217 15.79 33.82 -12.63
C HIS A 217 15.44 34.90 -13.67
N LYS A 218 14.92 35.99 -13.18
CA LYS A 218 15.20 37.34 -13.67
C LYS A 218 15.13 38.29 -12.49
#